data_03f3ad4cf44a26fc10ae4765972e2c11
#
_entry.id   03f3ad4cf44a26fc10ae4765972e2c11
#
_cell.length_a   1.000
_cell.length_b   1.000
_cell.length_c   1.000
_cell.angle_alpha   90.00
_cell.angle_beta   90.00
_cell.angle_gamma   90.00
#
_symmetry.space_group_name_H-M   'P 1'
#
loop_
_entity.id
_entity.type
_entity.pdbx_description
1 polymer ?
#
loop_
_entity_poly.entity_id
_entity_poly.type
_entity_poly.pdbx_seq_one_letter_code
_entity_poly.pdbx_strand_id
1 'polypeptide(L)'
;MYICKLIMLQAPNILDLAQRHPVMLDALNILHEKERQTPGAVQYSIKRYSRISQWNAEDMGMMVYHYKKNEPAASYLELRFCVSGNVYCKGKEQECLNCRNGLTKACSEREDTIDVMNFTFLPEHLLQFVKNPRSFSFTNEVLCFKHPSSFTKTLPLCSRVRVILESLLSNTYTESFENIYINAQTQMLLLYSLECMLGNKEEETFSCKFLANESDRDKILKAREVLLEHIGEPITIKDLSRKVAINECYLKKGFK
;
A
#
# COMPACT_ATOMS: atom_id res chain seq x y z
N MET A 1 -44.45 8.41 13.26
CA MET A 1 -43.93 7.77 12.01
C MET A 1 -42.44 8.15 11.92
N TYR A 2 -41.60 7.34 12.58
CA TYR A 2 -40.15 7.56 12.63
C TYR A 2 -39.52 6.93 11.39
N ILE A 3 -39.05 7.76 10.48
CA ILE A 3 -38.26 7.34 9.33
C ILE A 3 -36.87 7.03 9.88
N CYS A 4 -36.61 5.75 10.16
CA CYS A 4 -35.28 5.25 10.43
C CYS A 4 -34.49 5.30 9.11
N LYS A 5 -33.78 6.39 8.87
CA LYS A 5 -32.79 6.50 7.80
C LYS A 5 -31.75 5.43 8.07
N LEU A 6 -31.82 4.30 7.35
CA LEU A 6 -30.72 3.35 7.25
C LEU A 6 -29.53 4.14 6.71
N ILE A 7 -28.67 4.59 7.61
CA ILE A 7 -27.33 5.04 7.25
C ILE A 7 -26.62 3.76 6.79
N MET A 8 -26.58 3.53 5.49
CA MET A 8 -25.61 2.60 4.92
C MET A 8 -24.26 3.12 5.41
N LEU A 9 -23.60 2.37 6.28
CA LEU A 9 -22.21 2.62 6.66
C LEU A 9 -21.37 2.49 5.38
N GLN A 10 -21.22 3.60 4.66
CA GLN A 10 -20.22 3.67 3.62
C GLN A 10 -18.88 3.44 4.30
N ALA A 11 -18.11 2.50 3.77
CA ALA A 11 -16.77 2.27 4.29
C ALA A 11 -15.99 3.60 4.26
N PRO A 12 -15.26 3.92 5.33
CA PRO A 12 -14.57 5.20 5.44
C PRO A 12 -13.62 5.41 4.26
N ASN A 13 -13.45 6.65 3.85
CA ASN A 13 -12.47 7.00 2.82
C ASN A 13 -11.07 6.78 3.39
N ILE A 14 -10.22 6.04 2.67
CA ILE A 14 -8.86 5.76 3.13
C ILE A 14 -8.01 7.03 3.25
N LEU A 15 -8.27 8.05 2.43
CA LEU A 15 -7.57 9.34 2.53
C LEU A 15 -7.89 10.07 3.83
N ASP A 16 -9.17 10.07 4.25
CA ASP A 16 -9.59 10.69 5.51
C ASP A 16 -8.92 10.02 6.70
N LEU A 17 -8.79 8.68 6.64
CA LEU A 17 -8.10 7.92 7.67
C LEU A 17 -6.59 8.19 7.67
N ALA A 18 -5.96 8.19 6.50
CA ALA A 18 -4.53 8.43 6.34
C ALA A 18 -4.11 9.84 6.80
N GLN A 19 -4.97 10.84 6.58
CA GLN A 19 -4.76 12.22 7.01
C GLN A 19 -5.22 12.46 8.45
N ARG A 20 -6.03 11.58 9.03
CA ARG A 20 -6.75 11.80 10.29
C ARG A 20 -7.70 13.00 10.27
N HIS A 21 -8.02 13.51 9.09
CA HIS A 21 -8.94 14.62 8.83
C HIS A 21 -9.73 14.36 7.55
N PRO A 22 -10.98 14.87 7.44
CA PRO A 22 -11.70 14.82 6.18
C PRO A 22 -10.94 15.52 5.06
N VAL A 23 -10.80 14.86 3.93
CA VAL A 23 -10.10 15.38 2.76
C VAL A 23 -11.12 15.84 1.72
N MET A 24 -11.04 17.11 1.31
CA MET A 24 -11.81 17.59 0.17
C MET A 24 -11.18 17.06 -1.11
N LEU A 25 -11.74 16.00 -1.67
CA LEU A 25 -11.23 15.35 -2.88
C LEU A 25 -11.18 16.30 -4.07
N ASP A 26 -12.12 17.25 -4.17
CA ASP A 26 -12.18 18.24 -5.24
C ASP A 26 -11.02 19.25 -5.22
N ALA A 27 -10.33 19.35 -4.07
CA ALA A 27 -9.14 20.22 -3.93
C ALA A 27 -7.85 19.52 -4.36
N LEU A 28 -7.89 18.20 -4.66
CA LEU A 28 -6.73 17.42 -5.01
C LEU A 28 -6.51 17.41 -6.53
N ASN A 29 -5.30 17.73 -6.94
CA ASN A 29 -4.90 17.62 -8.35
C ASN A 29 -4.59 16.16 -8.68
N ILE A 30 -5.38 15.55 -9.59
CA ILE A 30 -5.14 14.21 -10.10
C ILE A 30 -4.08 14.28 -11.19
N LEU A 31 -2.95 13.64 -10.97
CA LEU A 31 -1.84 13.54 -11.92
C LEU A 31 -2.00 12.36 -12.86
N HIS A 32 -2.54 11.26 -12.36
CA HIS A 32 -2.77 10.04 -13.13
C HIS A 32 -3.94 9.27 -12.54
N GLU A 33 -4.77 8.72 -13.41
CA GLU A 33 -5.88 7.84 -13.05
C GLU A 33 -5.89 6.64 -13.98
N LYS A 34 -6.03 5.45 -13.40
CA LYS A 34 -6.17 4.20 -14.14
C LYS A 34 -7.25 3.38 -13.46
N GLU A 35 -8.27 3.03 -14.21
CA GLU A 35 -9.36 2.19 -13.74
C GLU A 35 -9.58 1.04 -14.71
N ARG A 36 -9.86 -0.15 -14.17
CA ARG A 36 -10.18 -1.32 -14.97
C ARG A 36 -11.22 -2.19 -14.31
N GLN A 37 -12.22 -2.55 -15.10
CA GLN A 37 -13.26 -3.50 -14.76
C GLN A 37 -13.31 -4.57 -15.85
N THR A 38 -12.64 -5.69 -15.62
CA THR A 38 -12.64 -6.83 -16.53
C THR A 38 -13.49 -7.94 -15.92
N PRO A 39 -14.51 -8.46 -16.60
CA PRO A 39 -15.31 -9.57 -16.10
C PRO A 39 -14.43 -10.78 -15.75
N GLY A 40 -14.66 -11.39 -14.59
CA GLY A 40 -13.89 -12.53 -14.09
C GLY A 40 -12.48 -12.23 -13.59
N ALA A 41 -12.08 -10.95 -13.58
CA ALA A 41 -10.81 -10.50 -13.03
C ALA A 41 -11.03 -9.54 -11.85
N VAL A 42 -9.93 -9.19 -11.17
CA VAL A 42 -9.95 -8.18 -10.11
C VAL A 42 -10.23 -6.81 -10.75
N GLN A 43 -11.22 -6.12 -10.20
CA GLN A 43 -11.46 -4.73 -10.54
C GLN A 43 -10.49 -3.86 -9.74
N TYR A 44 -9.90 -2.86 -10.38
CA TYR A 44 -8.99 -1.98 -9.66
C TYR A 44 -9.11 -0.53 -10.13
N SER A 45 -8.80 0.39 -9.22
CA SER A 45 -8.57 1.79 -9.53
C SER A 45 -7.29 2.28 -8.86
N ILE A 46 -6.49 3.03 -9.60
CA ILE A 46 -5.27 3.68 -9.14
C ILE A 46 -5.40 5.16 -9.43
N LYS A 47 -5.33 5.99 -8.38
CA LYS A 47 -5.36 7.45 -8.49
C LYS A 47 -4.12 8.04 -7.85
N ARG A 48 -3.39 8.82 -8.62
CA ARG A 48 -2.20 9.54 -8.15
C ARG A 48 -2.54 11.02 -7.99
N TYR A 49 -2.35 11.52 -6.81
CA TYR A 49 -2.59 12.92 -6.48
C TYR A 49 -1.27 13.64 -6.26
N SER A 50 -1.21 14.90 -6.67
CA SER A 50 -0.10 15.79 -6.29
C SER A 50 -0.11 15.99 -4.78
N ARG A 51 1.05 15.80 -4.14
CA ARG A 51 1.19 16.00 -2.70
C ARG A 51 1.17 17.48 -2.37
N ILE A 52 0.22 17.89 -1.54
CA ILE A 52 0.18 19.24 -0.98
C ILE A 52 1.18 19.32 0.17
N SER A 53 1.96 20.39 0.28
CA SER A 53 3.04 20.57 1.27
C SER A 53 2.61 20.42 2.74
N GLN A 54 1.33 20.62 3.04
CA GLN A 54 0.75 20.47 4.37
C GLN A 54 0.24 19.05 4.66
N TRP A 55 0.41 18.14 3.72
CA TRP A 55 -0.17 16.82 3.82
C TRP A 55 0.79 15.78 4.43
N ASN A 56 0.46 15.31 5.62
CA ASN A 56 1.19 14.26 6.35
C ASN A 56 0.41 12.95 6.36
N ALA A 57 0.03 12.46 5.17
CA ALA A 57 -0.67 11.19 5.07
C ALA A 57 0.23 10.04 5.53
N GLU A 58 -0.28 9.21 6.42
CA GLU A 58 0.37 7.96 6.82
C GLU A 58 0.12 6.88 5.77
N ASP A 59 1.16 6.10 5.48
CA ASP A 59 1.02 4.91 4.63
C ASP A 59 0.17 3.88 5.35
N MET A 60 -0.94 3.49 4.73
CA MET A 60 -1.86 2.53 5.34
C MET A 60 -2.62 1.70 4.32
N GLY A 61 -3.10 0.56 4.79
CA GLY A 61 -4.06 -0.28 4.08
C GLY A 61 -5.38 -0.40 4.83
N MET A 62 -6.38 -0.86 4.12
CA MET A 62 -7.70 -1.16 4.68
C MET A 62 -8.34 -2.31 3.90
N MET A 63 -8.90 -3.25 4.63
CA MET A 63 -9.76 -4.29 4.07
C MET A 63 -11.21 -3.97 4.37
N VAL A 64 -12.03 -3.97 3.36
CA VAL A 64 -13.49 -3.80 3.43
C VAL A 64 -14.13 -5.10 2.98
N TYR A 65 -14.79 -5.79 3.87
CA TYR A 65 -15.62 -6.94 3.56
C TYR A 65 -17.08 -6.50 3.57
N HIS A 66 -17.68 -6.52 2.41
CA HIS A 66 -19.09 -6.19 2.24
C HIS A 66 -19.90 -7.44 1.94
N TYR A 67 -20.83 -7.77 2.83
CA TYR A 67 -21.68 -8.94 2.71
C TYR A 67 -23.15 -8.55 2.66
N LYS A 68 -23.84 -9.00 1.63
CA LYS A 68 -25.29 -8.86 1.48
C LYS A 68 -25.95 -10.24 1.41
N LYS A 69 -26.61 -10.64 2.49
CA LYS A 69 -27.28 -11.95 2.59
C LYS A 69 -28.32 -12.18 1.49
N ASN A 70 -29.09 -11.16 1.13
CA ASN A 70 -30.18 -11.27 0.17
C ASN A 70 -29.75 -11.01 -1.28
N GLU A 71 -28.55 -10.51 -1.50
CA GLU A 71 -27.98 -10.19 -2.81
C GLU A 71 -26.50 -10.61 -2.83
N PRO A 72 -26.19 -11.92 -2.89
CA PRO A 72 -24.80 -12.38 -2.85
C PRO A 72 -23.92 -11.77 -3.94
N ALA A 73 -24.48 -11.51 -5.12
CA ALA A 73 -23.78 -10.87 -6.24
C ALA A 73 -23.35 -9.42 -5.96
N ALA A 74 -23.96 -8.75 -4.98
CA ALA A 74 -23.56 -7.42 -4.54
C ALA A 74 -22.55 -7.45 -3.37
N SER A 75 -22.10 -8.64 -2.96
CA SER A 75 -21.06 -8.80 -1.96
C SER A 75 -19.68 -8.67 -2.62
N TYR A 76 -18.72 -8.10 -1.89
CA TYR A 76 -17.35 -7.95 -2.38
C TYR A 76 -16.35 -7.85 -1.22
N LEU A 77 -15.11 -8.16 -1.52
CA LEU A 77 -13.95 -7.87 -0.68
C LEU A 77 -13.11 -6.80 -1.39
N GLU A 78 -12.82 -5.71 -0.70
CA GLU A 78 -12.02 -4.64 -1.26
C GLU A 78 -10.80 -4.37 -0.40
N LEU A 79 -9.65 -4.26 -1.05
CA LEU A 79 -8.40 -3.79 -0.45
C LEU A 79 -8.16 -2.37 -0.92
N ARG A 80 -7.98 -1.45 0.02
CA ARG A 80 -7.66 -0.05 -0.23
C ARG A 80 -6.30 0.28 0.36
N PHE A 81 -5.50 1.02 -0.39
CA PHE A 81 -4.17 1.45 0.06
C PHE A 81 -3.98 2.94 -0.21
N CYS A 82 -3.36 3.61 0.75
CA CYS A 82 -2.86 4.97 0.63
C CYS A 82 -1.35 4.91 0.84
N VAL A 83 -0.58 5.37 -0.16
CA VAL A 83 0.89 5.32 -0.15
C VAL A 83 1.42 6.70 -0.49
N SER A 84 2.33 7.20 0.33
CA SER A 84 3.03 8.47 0.14
C SER A 84 4.51 8.26 -0.21
N GLY A 85 5.16 9.31 -0.66
CA GLY A 85 6.60 9.31 -0.91
C GLY A 85 7.02 8.74 -2.25
N ASN A 86 6.08 8.43 -3.13
CA ASN A 86 6.36 8.14 -4.53
C ASN A 86 6.54 9.45 -5.32
N VAL A 87 7.15 9.34 -6.49
CA VAL A 87 7.39 10.46 -7.39
C VAL A 87 6.75 10.16 -8.74
N TYR A 88 6.05 11.12 -9.29
CA TYR A 88 5.48 11.07 -10.63
C TYR A 88 6.20 12.06 -11.55
N CYS A 89 6.54 11.63 -12.75
CA CYS A 89 7.14 12.49 -13.76
C CYS A 89 6.09 12.86 -14.81
N LYS A 90 5.81 14.15 -14.99
CA LYS A 90 4.87 14.66 -16.00
C LYS A 90 5.39 14.49 -17.42
N GLY A 91 6.70 14.57 -17.61
CA GLY A 91 7.34 14.37 -18.90
C GLY A 91 7.66 12.91 -19.13
N LYS A 92 6.72 12.10 -19.58
CA LYS A 92 6.85 10.66 -19.93
C LYS A 92 8.26 10.09 -19.67
N GLU A 93 8.45 9.39 -18.58
CA GLU A 93 9.77 8.92 -18.07
C GLU A 93 10.64 8.22 -19.13
N GLN A 94 10.02 7.56 -20.10
CA GLN A 94 10.71 6.83 -21.16
C GLN A 94 11.40 7.75 -22.18
N GLU A 95 10.97 9.00 -22.32
CA GLU A 95 11.49 9.99 -23.28
C GLU A 95 12.43 10.99 -22.61
N CYS A 96 12.42 11.09 -21.29
CA CYS A 96 13.23 12.05 -20.56
C CYS A 96 14.65 11.54 -20.34
N LEU A 97 15.63 12.12 -21.00
CA LEU A 97 17.06 11.81 -20.84
C LEU A 97 17.54 11.95 -19.38
N ASN A 98 17.01 12.92 -18.65
CA ASN A 98 17.35 13.13 -17.24
C ASN A 98 16.86 11.99 -16.34
N CYS A 99 15.69 11.43 -16.63
CA CYS A 99 15.15 10.29 -15.89
C CYS A 99 15.90 8.99 -16.22
N ARG A 100 16.29 8.79 -17.50
CA ARG A 100 17.09 7.62 -17.93
C ARG A 100 18.46 7.56 -17.25
N ASN A 101 19.07 8.70 -17.00
CA ASN A 101 20.41 8.77 -16.42
C ASN A 101 20.42 8.78 -14.87
N GLY A 102 19.28 8.64 -14.23
CA GLY A 102 19.20 8.66 -12.75
C GLY A 102 19.54 9.99 -12.09
N LEU A 103 19.75 11.01 -12.88
CA LEU A 103 20.44 12.25 -12.53
C LEU A 103 19.50 13.31 -11.99
N THR A 104 18.46 13.08 -11.17
CA THR A 104 17.93 14.35 -10.65
C THR A 104 16.90 14.22 -9.53
N LYS A 105 17.31 14.59 -8.34
CA LYS A 105 16.43 15.10 -7.28
C LYS A 105 15.79 16.47 -7.60
N ALA A 106 16.26 17.19 -8.60
CA ALA A 106 15.88 18.57 -8.92
C ALA A 106 15.20 18.72 -10.30
N CYS A 107 14.48 17.71 -10.76
CA CYS A 107 13.73 17.83 -12.01
C CYS A 107 12.39 18.54 -11.75
N SER A 108 12.15 19.67 -12.43
CA SER A 108 10.91 20.47 -12.34
C SER A 108 9.65 19.70 -12.78
N GLU A 109 9.83 18.63 -13.57
CA GLU A 109 8.74 17.77 -14.04
C GLU A 109 8.35 16.67 -13.05
N ARG A 110 9.06 16.55 -11.93
CA ARG A 110 8.79 15.55 -10.88
C ARG A 110 7.96 16.17 -9.77
N GLU A 111 6.90 15.47 -9.42
CA GLU A 111 6.05 15.80 -8.27
C GLU A 111 5.99 14.64 -7.29
N ASP A 112 6.08 14.96 -6.01
CA ASP A 112 5.77 14.01 -4.94
C ASP A 112 4.28 13.66 -4.98
N THR A 113 3.96 12.39 -4.80
CA THR A 113 2.58 11.90 -4.91
C THR A 113 2.05 11.29 -3.64
N ILE A 114 0.73 11.26 -3.58
CA ILE A 114 -0.03 10.35 -2.74
C ILE A 114 -0.84 9.47 -3.68
N ASP A 115 -0.63 8.17 -3.56
CA ASP A 115 -1.23 7.19 -4.42
C ASP A 115 -2.32 6.44 -3.67
N VAL A 116 -3.54 6.45 -4.21
CA VAL A 116 -4.68 5.68 -3.70
C VAL A 116 -4.97 4.55 -4.65
N MET A 117 -4.97 3.33 -4.13
CA MET A 117 -5.18 2.13 -4.90
C MET A 117 -6.27 1.28 -4.27
N ASN A 118 -7.28 0.91 -5.08
CA ASN A 118 -8.38 0.06 -4.64
C ASN A 118 -8.42 -1.19 -5.52
N PHE A 119 -8.61 -2.35 -4.90
CA PHE A 119 -8.70 -3.65 -5.56
C PHE A 119 -9.95 -4.36 -5.06
N THR A 120 -10.90 -4.62 -5.93
CA THR A 120 -12.18 -5.25 -5.60
C THR A 120 -12.23 -6.67 -6.12
N PHE A 121 -12.48 -7.61 -5.22
CA PHE A 121 -12.60 -9.02 -5.48
C PHE A 121 -14.06 -9.45 -5.32
N LEU A 122 -14.60 -10.03 -6.36
CA LEU A 122 -15.95 -10.60 -6.34
C LEU A 122 -15.96 -12.02 -5.77
N PRO A 123 -17.08 -12.52 -5.25
CA PRO A 123 -17.18 -13.86 -4.68
C PRO A 123 -16.68 -14.96 -5.62
N GLU A 124 -17.02 -14.90 -6.88
CA GLU A 124 -16.60 -15.87 -7.90
C GLU A 124 -15.08 -15.97 -8.02
N HIS A 125 -14.40 -14.82 -7.94
CA HIS A 125 -12.95 -14.74 -8.01
C HIS A 125 -12.29 -15.34 -6.77
N LEU A 126 -12.86 -15.14 -5.59
CA LEU A 126 -12.27 -15.60 -4.32
C LEU A 126 -12.50 -17.10 -4.07
N LEU A 127 -13.61 -17.65 -4.54
CA LEU A 127 -13.94 -19.07 -4.35
C LEU A 127 -12.91 -20.02 -4.96
N GLN A 128 -12.19 -19.63 -6.01
CA GLN A 128 -11.14 -20.45 -6.62
C GLN A 128 -9.95 -20.72 -5.68
N PHE A 129 -9.75 -19.90 -4.65
CA PHE A 129 -8.66 -20.07 -3.69
C PHE A 129 -9.01 -20.98 -2.52
N VAL A 130 -10.27 -21.40 -2.40
CA VAL A 130 -10.75 -22.21 -1.28
C VAL A 130 -10.59 -23.70 -1.56
N LYS A 131 -9.65 -24.35 -0.85
CA LYS A 131 -9.45 -25.81 -0.98
C LYS A 131 -10.51 -26.63 -0.27
N ASN A 132 -10.93 -26.20 0.94
CA ASN A 132 -11.91 -26.91 1.73
C ASN A 132 -13.00 -25.97 2.24
N PRO A 133 -14.14 -25.85 1.55
CA PRO A 133 -15.23 -24.96 1.94
C PRO A 133 -15.89 -25.29 3.29
N ARG A 134 -15.59 -26.46 3.87
CA ARG A 134 -16.11 -26.90 5.17
C ARG A 134 -15.18 -26.57 6.34
N SER A 135 -13.98 -26.08 6.07
CA SER A 135 -13.05 -25.65 7.12
C SER A 135 -13.55 -24.38 7.78
N PHE A 136 -13.67 -24.41 9.10
CA PHE A 136 -14.07 -23.28 9.93
C PHE A 136 -12.84 -22.42 10.27
N SER A 137 -12.31 -21.72 9.30
CA SER A 137 -11.29 -20.70 9.53
C SER A 137 -11.82 -19.35 9.09
N PHE A 138 -11.42 -18.29 9.77
CA PHE A 138 -11.82 -16.93 9.42
C PHE A 138 -11.51 -16.60 7.96
N THR A 139 -10.34 -17.02 7.46
CA THR A 139 -9.96 -16.84 6.05
C THR A 139 -10.95 -17.52 5.11
N ASN A 140 -11.34 -18.76 5.39
CA ASN A 140 -12.33 -19.46 4.57
C ASN A 140 -13.70 -18.82 4.64
N GLU A 141 -14.12 -18.32 5.80
CA GLU A 141 -15.39 -17.60 5.93
C GLU A 141 -15.42 -16.34 5.10
N VAL A 142 -14.30 -15.59 5.06
CA VAL A 142 -14.17 -14.38 4.24
C VAL A 142 -14.13 -14.74 2.76
N LEU A 143 -13.28 -15.67 2.35
CA LEU A 143 -13.12 -16.07 0.94
C LEU A 143 -14.37 -16.72 0.36
N CYS A 144 -15.15 -17.44 1.19
CA CYS A 144 -16.43 -18.06 0.79
C CYS A 144 -17.63 -17.12 0.94
N PHE A 145 -17.47 -15.90 1.41
CA PHE A 145 -18.57 -14.99 1.77
C PHE A 145 -19.58 -15.63 2.73
N LYS A 146 -19.07 -16.37 3.73
CA LYS A 146 -19.86 -17.00 4.80
C LYS A 146 -19.81 -16.22 6.12
N HIS A 147 -18.88 -15.26 6.25
CA HIS A 147 -18.83 -14.42 7.43
C HIS A 147 -20.12 -13.59 7.52
N PRO A 148 -20.83 -13.64 8.67
CA PRO A 148 -22.22 -13.18 8.76
C PRO A 148 -22.42 -11.67 8.69
N SER A 149 -21.38 -10.88 8.89
CA SER A 149 -21.45 -9.42 8.96
C SER A 149 -20.38 -8.76 8.11
N SER A 150 -20.73 -7.63 7.51
CA SER A 150 -19.76 -6.73 6.89
C SER A 150 -18.84 -6.14 7.93
N PHE A 151 -17.57 -5.93 7.58
CA PHE A 151 -16.59 -5.31 8.45
C PHE A 151 -15.59 -4.47 7.66
N THR A 152 -14.93 -3.58 8.36
CA THR A 152 -13.79 -2.81 7.84
C THR A 152 -12.64 -2.95 8.84
N LYS A 153 -11.45 -3.23 8.34
CA LYS A 153 -10.25 -3.37 9.17
C LYS A 153 -9.08 -2.64 8.54
N THR A 154 -8.41 -1.79 9.31
CA THR A 154 -7.14 -1.17 8.90
C THR A 154 -6.04 -2.22 8.88
N LEU A 155 -5.15 -2.11 7.91
CA LEU A 155 -4.02 -3.01 7.70
C LEU A 155 -2.73 -2.19 7.78
N PRO A 156 -1.70 -2.68 8.48
CA PRO A 156 -0.39 -2.06 8.41
C PRO A 156 0.17 -2.23 6.99
N LEU A 157 0.84 -1.21 6.49
CA LEU A 157 1.54 -1.31 5.21
C LEU A 157 2.91 -1.96 5.44
N CYS A 158 2.97 -3.29 5.38
CA CYS A 158 4.25 -4.00 5.50
C CYS A 158 5.10 -3.83 4.23
N SER A 159 6.41 -4.07 4.34
CA SER A 159 7.35 -3.92 3.23
C SER A 159 6.97 -4.77 2.00
N ARG A 160 6.45 -5.99 2.20
CA ARG A 160 6.01 -6.88 1.11
C ARG A 160 4.84 -6.28 0.32
N VAL A 161 3.84 -5.74 1.03
CA VAL A 161 2.70 -5.06 0.39
C VAL A 161 3.19 -3.82 -0.35
N ARG A 162 4.07 -3.00 0.25
CA ARG A 162 4.59 -1.80 -0.38
C ARG A 162 5.32 -2.09 -1.69
N VAL A 163 6.19 -3.08 -1.72
CA VAL A 163 6.91 -3.48 -2.94
C VAL A 163 5.94 -3.84 -4.07
N ILE A 164 4.85 -4.54 -3.77
CA ILE A 164 3.85 -4.89 -4.78
C ILE A 164 3.12 -3.63 -5.28
N LEU A 165 2.72 -2.73 -4.38
CA LEU A 165 2.05 -1.50 -4.78
C LEU A 165 2.95 -0.63 -5.66
N GLU A 166 4.23 -0.48 -5.32
CA GLU A 166 5.21 0.25 -6.13
C GLU A 166 5.43 -0.43 -7.50
N SER A 167 5.44 -1.76 -7.54
CA SER A 167 5.56 -2.51 -8.80
C SER A 167 4.33 -2.35 -9.71
N LEU A 168 3.14 -2.24 -9.13
CA LEU A 168 1.91 -1.95 -9.87
C LEU A 168 1.91 -0.52 -10.45
N LEU A 169 2.43 0.45 -9.70
CA LEU A 169 2.56 1.84 -10.14
C LEU A 169 3.59 2.00 -11.28
N SER A 170 4.65 1.21 -11.28
CA SER A 170 5.72 1.23 -12.27
C SER A 170 5.52 0.23 -13.41
N ASN A 171 4.34 -0.39 -13.50
CA ASN A 171 4.06 -1.40 -14.51
C ASN A 171 4.12 -0.83 -15.94
N THR A 172 4.93 -1.48 -16.78
CA THR A 172 5.11 -1.15 -18.20
C THR A 172 4.52 -2.19 -19.14
N TYR A 173 3.96 -3.29 -18.62
CA TYR A 173 3.32 -4.29 -19.45
C TYR A 173 2.03 -3.76 -20.08
N THR A 174 1.70 -4.28 -21.27
CA THR A 174 0.52 -3.90 -22.03
C THR A 174 -0.32 -5.14 -22.37
N GLU A 175 -1.59 -4.93 -22.68
CA GLU A 175 -2.52 -5.96 -23.15
C GLU A 175 -2.59 -7.21 -22.26
N SER A 176 -2.37 -8.40 -22.85
CA SER A 176 -2.48 -9.68 -22.13
C SER A 176 -1.44 -9.84 -21.04
N PHE A 177 -0.21 -9.34 -21.26
CA PHE A 177 0.85 -9.40 -20.24
C PHE A 177 0.51 -8.51 -19.03
N GLU A 178 -0.09 -7.37 -19.26
CA GLU A 178 -0.58 -6.52 -18.18
C GLU A 178 -1.64 -7.24 -17.34
N ASN A 179 -2.57 -7.94 -17.99
CA ASN A 179 -3.60 -8.70 -17.29
C ASN A 179 -3.02 -9.78 -16.39
N ILE A 180 -2.07 -10.56 -16.91
CA ILE A 180 -1.38 -11.61 -16.17
C ILE A 180 -0.64 -10.99 -14.97
N TYR A 181 0.10 -9.90 -15.22
CA TYR A 181 0.86 -9.22 -14.19
C TYR A 181 -0.02 -8.68 -13.07
N ILE A 182 -1.07 -7.92 -13.41
CA ILE A 182 -2.02 -7.35 -12.44
C ILE A 182 -2.68 -8.47 -11.62
N ASN A 183 -3.14 -9.54 -12.25
CA ASN A 183 -3.76 -10.66 -11.54
C ASN A 183 -2.78 -11.30 -10.55
N ALA A 184 -1.54 -11.55 -10.94
CA ALA A 184 -0.53 -12.11 -10.06
C ALA A 184 -0.24 -11.20 -8.85
N GLN A 185 -0.03 -9.91 -9.10
CA GLN A 185 0.25 -8.94 -8.04
C GLN A 185 -0.92 -8.76 -7.08
N THR A 186 -2.14 -8.72 -7.59
CA THR A 186 -3.34 -8.56 -6.74
C THR A 186 -3.63 -9.80 -5.89
N GLN A 187 -3.30 -11.00 -6.38
CA GLN A 187 -3.36 -12.23 -5.57
C GLN A 187 -2.34 -12.19 -4.43
N MET A 188 -1.12 -11.71 -4.69
CA MET A 188 -0.12 -11.53 -3.63
C MET A 188 -0.54 -10.46 -2.62
N LEU A 189 -1.16 -9.34 -3.07
CA LEU A 189 -1.73 -8.35 -2.15
C LEU A 189 -2.80 -8.96 -1.26
N LEU A 190 -3.70 -9.77 -1.83
CA LEU A 190 -4.74 -10.46 -1.07
C LEU A 190 -4.13 -11.39 -0.01
N LEU A 191 -3.14 -12.21 -0.39
CA LEU A 191 -2.45 -13.12 0.51
C LEU A 191 -1.85 -12.36 1.70
N TYR A 192 -1.02 -11.34 1.44
CA TYR A 192 -0.35 -10.61 2.50
C TYR A 192 -1.31 -9.79 3.36
N SER A 193 -2.38 -9.27 2.78
CA SER A 193 -3.43 -8.58 3.54
C SER A 193 -4.18 -9.50 4.49
N LEU A 194 -4.48 -10.73 4.05
CA LEU A 194 -5.09 -11.75 4.90
C LEU A 194 -4.14 -12.23 6.00
N GLU A 195 -2.86 -12.42 5.71
CA GLU A 195 -1.84 -12.75 6.72
C GLU A 195 -1.74 -11.65 7.79
N CYS A 196 -1.67 -10.39 7.38
CA CYS A 196 -1.66 -9.25 8.31
C CYS A 196 -2.92 -9.20 9.17
N MET A 197 -4.07 -9.57 8.60
CA MET A 197 -5.33 -9.58 9.33
C MET A 197 -5.41 -10.68 10.39
N LEU A 198 -4.86 -11.85 10.12
CA LEU A 198 -4.83 -12.98 11.03
C LEU A 198 -3.89 -12.76 12.23
N GLY A 199 -3.06 -11.73 12.16
CA GLY A 199 -2.11 -11.43 13.24
C GLY A 199 -1.08 -12.53 13.44
N ASN A 200 -0.67 -13.21 12.37
CA ASN A 200 0.49 -14.09 12.41
C ASN A 200 1.73 -13.27 12.73
N LYS A 201 1.96 -13.08 14.04
CA LYS A 201 3.03 -12.26 14.61
C LYS A 201 4.44 -12.79 14.32
N GLU A 202 4.56 -13.94 13.67
CA GLU A 202 5.88 -14.54 13.44
C GLU A 202 6.71 -13.85 12.36
N GLU A 203 6.10 -13.01 11.51
CA GLU A 203 6.82 -12.27 10.47
C GLU A 203 6.78 -10.74 10.60
N GLU A 204 6.18 -10.18 11.64
CA GLU A 204 6.38 -8.78 12.03
C GLU A 204 7.80 -8.49 12.55
N THR A 205 8.70 -9.44 12.44
CA THR A 205 10.11 -9.24 12.78
C THR A 205 10.85 -8.28 11.84
N PHE A 206 10.16 -7.73 10.82
CA PHE A 206 10.71 -6.61 10.01
C PHE A 206 10.13 -5.24 10.34
N SER A 207 9.09 -5.10 11.14
CA SER A 207 8.99 -3.92 11.98
C SER A 207 10.01 -4.12 13.10
N CYS A 208 11.21 -3.71 12.82
CA CYS A 208 12.33 -3.81 13.74
C CYS A 208 11.84 -3.20 15.05
N LYS A 209 11.63 -3.99 16.11
CA LYS A 209 11.31 -3.48 17.46
C LYS A 209 12.28 -2.39 17.89
N PHE A 210 13.42 -2.30 17.20
CA PHE A 210 14.49 -1.33 17.36
C PHE A 210 14.25 -0.01 16.59
N LEU A 211 13.31 0.02 15.62
CA LEU A 211 12.88 1.23 14.92
C LEU A 211 11.51 1.74 15.42
N ALA A 212 10.93 1.10 16.42
CA ALA A 212 9.72 1.55 17.09
C ALA A 212 9.95 2.86 17.89
N ASN A 213 11.20 3.19 18.17
CA ASN A 213 11.61 4.46 18.76
C ASN A 213 11.95 5.45 17.62
N GLU A 214 11.22 6.53 17.54
CA GLU A 214 11.39 7.60 16.54
C GLU A 214 12.85 8.12 16.54
N SER A 215 13.46 8.25 17.72
CA SER A 215 14.87 8.63 17.88
C SER A 215 15.85 7.65 17.20
N ASP A 216 15.60 6.36 17.22
CA ASP A 216 16.48 5.37 16.59
C ASP A 216 16.27 5.31 15.09
N ARG A 217 15.04 5.55 14.62
CA ARG A 217 14.73 5.72 13.19
C ARG A 217 15.48 6.93 12.60
N ASP A 218 15.45 8.07 13.30
CA ASP A 218 16.16 9.27 12.88
C ASP A 218 17.68 9.05 12.79
N LYS A 219 18.25 8.29 13.72
CA LYS A 219 19.66 7.92 13.67
C LYS A 219 20.01 7.02 12.48
N ILE A 220 19.13 6.10 12.10
CA ILE A 220 19.32 5.26 10.90
C ILE A 220 19.22 6.10 9.63
N LEU A 221 18.28 7.03 9.54
CA LEU A 221 18.18 7.97 8.42
C LEU A 221 19.44 8.85 8.31
N LYS A 222 19.91 9.37 9.44
CA LYS A 222 21.16 10.13 9.51
C LYS A 222 22.38 9.30 9.11
N ALA A 223 22.42 8.01 9.48
CA ALA A 223 23.47 7.10 9.04
C ALA A 223 23.50 6.94 7.52
N ARG A 224 22.32 6.87 6.88
CA ARG A 224 22.20 6.84 5.43
C ARG A 224 22.76 8.13 4.79
N GLU A 225 22.45 9.29 5.35
CA GLU A 225 22.95 10.58 4.87
C GLU A 225 24.48 10.63 4.97
N VAL A 226 25.04 10.25 6.11
CA VAL A 226 26.50 10.17 6.32
C VAL A 226 27.16 9.24 5.30
N LEU A 227 26.55 8.09 4.96
CA LEU A 227 27.08 7.20 3.93
C LEU A 227 27.05 7.84 2.54
N LEU A 228 26.00 8.60 2.23
CA LEU A 228 25.87 9.30 0.95
C LEU A 228 26.90 10.44 0.82
N GLU A 229 27.23 11.13 1.91
CA GLU A 229 28.28 12.16 1.96
C GLU A 229 29.69 11.58 1.78
N HIS A 230 29.89 10.31 2.17
CA HIS A 230 31.17 9.62 2.11
C HIS A 230 31.27 8.63 0.93
N ILE A 231 30.51 8.86 -0.14
CA ILE A 231 30.64 8.09 -1.38
C ILE A 231 32.03 8.32 -1.97
N GLY A 232 32.85 7.25 -1.95
CA GLY A 232 34.25 7.31 -2.39
C GLY A 232 35.28 7.22 -1.26
N GLU A 233 34.89 7.47 -0.01
CA GLU A 233 35.72 7.27 1.16
C GLU A 233 35.08 6.20 2.05
N PRO A 234 35.61 4.96 2.10
CA PRO A 234 34.97 3.89 2.87
C PRO A 234 35.00 4.20 4.37
N ILE A 235 33.79 4.35 4.95
CA ILE A 235 33.61 4.50 6.38
C ILE A 235 33.35 3.13 7.02
N THR A 236 33.99 2.84 8.16
CA THR A 236 33.72 1.58 8.87
C THR A 236 32.37 1.63 9.60
N ILE A 237 31.74 0.45 9.80
CA ILE A 237 30.48 0.35 10.58
C ILE A 237 30.68 0.93 11.98
N LYS A 238 31.85 0.76 12.58
CA LYS A 238 32.18 1.27 13.89
C LYS A 238 32.21 2.81 13.91
N ASP A 239 32.79 3.43 12.90
CA ASP A 239 32.89 4.89 12.83
C ASP A 239 31.51 5.49 12.47
N LEU A 240 30.76 4.84 11.59
CA LEU A 240 29.41 5.24 11.27
C LEU A 240 28.50 5.19 12.51
N SER A 241 28.57 4.09 13.28
CA SER A 241 27.78 3.93 14.50
C SER A 241 28.10 5.01 15.55
N ARG A 242 29.37 5.40 15.67
CA ARG A 242 29.79 6.50 16.54
C ARG A 242 29.28 7.86 16.05
N LYS A 243 29.37 8.13 14.75
CA LYS A 243 28.90 9.40 14.16
C LYS A 243 27.41 9.65 14.39
N VAL A 244 26.61 8.60 14.38
CA VAL A 244 25.14 8.73 14.54
C VAL A 244 24.64 8.33 15.93
N ALA A 245 25.54 8.05 16.87
CA ALA A 245 25.25 7.68 18.25
C ALA A 245 24.26 6.50 18.38
N ILE A 246 24.52 5.42 17.61
CA ILE A 246 23.75 4.18 17.65
C ILE A 246 24.71 2.99 17.81
N ASN A 247 24.23 1.91 18.43
CA ASN A 247 25.03 0.69 18.57
C ASN A 247 25.22 0.00 17.20
N GLU A 248 26.41 -0.59 16.94
CA GLU A 248 26.71 -1.29 15.68
C GLU A 248 25.70 -2.40 15.34
N CYS A 249 25.20 -3.12 16.35
CA CYS A 249 24.20 -4.16 16.16
C CYS A 249 22.87 -3.59 15.69
N TYR A 250 22.46 -2.45 16.25
CA TYR A 250 21.26 -1.72 15.84
C TYR A 250 21.41 -1.14 14.44
N LEU A 251 22.59 -0.57 14.14
CA LEU A 251 22.90 -0.05 12.82
C LEU A 251 22.79 -1.15 11.74
N LYS A 252 23.41 -2.31 11.97
CA LYS A 252 23.32 -3.48 11.05
C LYS A 252 21.89 -3.98 10.87
N LYS A 253 21.04 -3.90 11.88
CA LYS A 253 19.64 -4.30 11.81
C LYS A 253 18.78 -3.26 11.09
N GLY A 254 19.10 -1.98 11.22
CA GLY A 254 18.37 -0.89 10.59
C GLY A 254 18.62 -0.76 9.08
N PHE A 255 19.74 -1.33 8.58
CA PHE A 255 20.08 -1.40 7.15
C PHE A 255 19.68 -2.73 6.47
N LYS A 256 19.10 -3.68 7.18
CA LYS A 256 18.50 -4.91 6.64
C LYS A 256 17.05 -4.70 6.30
#